data_e059ec27ba9c9f5cf6d3a647dff1efba
#
_entry.id   e059ec27ba9c9f5cf6d3a647dff1efba
#
_cell.length_a   1.000
_cell.length_b   1.000
_cell.length_c   1.000
_cell.angle_alpha   90.00
_cell.angle_beta   90.00
_cell.angle_gamma   90.00
#
_symmetry.space_group_name_H-M   'P 1'
#
loop_
_entity.id
_entity.type
_entity.pdbx_description
1 polymer ?
#
loop_
_entity_poly.entity_id
_entity_poly.type
_entity_poly.pdbx_seq_one_letter_code
_entity_poly.pdbx_strand_id
1 'polypeptide(L)'
;TTHNSSSAASDVYKRQINALKDLDWRGHGKTISVRINGLDTHYMYRDVVELMIQAGEFIDTLLIPKVGVRDDVYMVDCMVTQIEQERELKNKVGLECLIESALGMVNIEDIAQSSDRLEALHFGVADYAASLRARTVVIGGLNPDYPGDQWHHGLSKLVATCRAYGLRPIDGPFGDIKDPDGYIKAAKRGAAIGI
;
A
#
# COMPACT_ATOMS: atom_id res chain seq x y z
N THR A 1 9.91 27.46 15.89
CA THR A 1 8.72 26.58 15.96
C THR A 1 8.85 25.33 15.05
N THR A 2 10.05 24.73 14.93
CA THR A 2 10.36 23.59 14.05
C THR A 2 10.53 22.25 14.80
N HIS A 3 10.16 22.17 16.08
CA HIS A 3 10.41 20.98 16.90
C HIS A 3 9.24 19.97 16.99
N ASN A 4 8.04 20.26 16.43
CA ASN A 4 6.88 19.38 16.65
C ASN A 4 6.63 18.33 15.56
N SER A 5 7.24 18.41 14.39
CA SER A 5 6.99 17.43 13.31
C SER A 5 7.81 16.14 13.48
N SER A 6 9.04 16.23 14.00
CA SER A 6 9.87 15.05 14.24
C SER A 6 9.39 14.18 15.41
N SER A 7 8.76 14.78 16.43
CA SER A 7 8.17 14.04 17.56
C SER A 7 6.93 13.25 17.14
N ALA A 8 6.05 13.85 16.33
CA ALA A 8 4.81 13.18 15.90
C ALA A 8 5.07 11.95 15.01
N ALA A 9 6.00 12.04 14.05
CA ALA A 9 6.39 10.90 13.22
C ALA A 9 7.06 9.80 14.03
N SER A 10 7.95 10.17 14.99
CA SER A 10 8.58 9.20 15.89
C SER A 10 7.57 8.50 16.82
N ASP A 11 6.47 9.15 17.15
CA ASP A 11 5.42 8.58 17.99
C ASP A 11 4.50 7.61 17.20
N VAL A 12 4.37 7.77 15.89
CA VAL A 12 3.56 6.88 15.05
C VAL A 12 4.22 5.51 14.95
N TYR A 13 5.48 5.41 14.53
CA TYR A 13 6.12 4.10 14.40
C TYR A 13 6.28 3.39 15.76
N LYS A 14 6.48 4.12 16.85
CA LYS A 14 6.49 3.51 18.20
C LYS A 14 5.17 2.87 18.57
N ARG A 15 4.04 3.52 18.26
CA ARG A 15 2.72 2.95 18.48
C ARG A 15 2.48 1.71 17.61
N GLN A 16 2.93 1.74 16.36
CA GLN A 16 2.88 0.59 15.47
C GLN A 16 3.67 -0.59 16.06
N ILE A 17 4.93 -0.36 16.48
CA ILE A 17 5.78 -1.39 17.10
C ILE A 17 5.12 -1.98 18.34
N ASN A 18 4.57 -1.15 19.22
CA ASN A 18 3.88 -1.64 20.43
C ASN A 18 2.66 -2.49 20.06
N ALA A 19 1.83 -2.02 19.11
CA ALA A 19 0.66 -2.78 18.65
C ALA A 19 1.04 -4.12 18.02
N LEU A 20 2.16 -4.19 17.28
CA LEU A 20 2.66 -5.42 16.69
C LEU A 20 3.10 -6.45 17.75
N LYS A 21 3.69 -5.98 18.86
CA LYS A 21 4.19 -6.83 19.93
C LYS A 21 3.14 -7.23 20.96
N ASP A 22 2.23 -6.32 21.27
CA ASP A 22 1.28 -6.46 22.38
C ASP A 22 0.01 -7.25 21.99
N LEU A 23 -0.28 -7.37 20.67
CA LEU A 23 -1.48 -8.02 20.17
C LEU A 23 -1.14 -9.31 19.42
N ASP A 24 -1.80 -10.39 19.78
CA ASP A 24 -1.63 -11.70 19.12
C ASP A 24 -2.42 -11.78 17.80
N TRP A 25 -1.94 -11.05 16.80
CA TRP A 25 -2.54 -11.04 15.47
C TRP A 25 -2.50 -12.40 14.78
N ARG A 26 -1.36 -13.09 14.87
CA ARG A 26 -1.14 -14.39 14.21
C ARG A 26 -1.96 -15.50 14.83
N GLY A 27 -2.09 -15.52 16.15
CA GLY A 27 -2.95 -16.48 16.84
C GLY A 27 -4.42 -16.34 16.44
N HIS A 28 -4.81 -15.15 15.94
CA HIS A 28 -6.15 -14.91 15.37
C HIS A 28 -6.20 -15.06 13.84
N GLY A 29 -5.18 -15.64 13.20
CA GLY A 29 -5.15 -15.90 11.77
C GLY A 29 -5.14 -14.64 10.91
N LYS A 30 -4.57 -13.53 11.40
CA LYS A 30 -4.50 -12.26 10.67
C LYS A 30 -3.15 -12.07 10.00
N THR A 31 -3.18 -11.55 8.77
CA THR A 31 -2.00 -11.03 8.07
C THR A 31 -1.75 -9.60 8.51
N ILE A 32 -0.49 -9.27 8.75
CA ILE A 32 -0.07 -7.97 9.26
C ILE A 32 0.69 -7.23 8.15
N SER A 33 0.05 -6.21 7.60
CA SER A 33 0.67 -5.28 6.65
C SER A 33 0.90 -3.93 7.32
N VAL A 34 2.13 -3.41 7.25
CA VAL A 34 2.49 -2.11 7.84
C VAL A 34 2.85 -1.12 6.75
N ARG A 35 2.09 -0.03 6.66
CA ARG A 35 2.39 1.04 5.70
C ARG A 35 3.49 1.95 6.23
N ILE A 36 4.55 2.12 5.44
CA ILE A 36 5.64 3.06 5.68
C ILE A 36 5.34 4.44 5.08
N ASN A 37 6.14 5.44 5.38
CA ASN A 37 6.11 6.72 4.66
C ASN A 37 6.66 6.54 3.23
N GLY A 38 6.24 7.43 2.31
CA GLY A 38 6.69 7.39 0.92
C GLY A 38 8.16 7.80 0.76
N LEU A 39 8.76 7.36 -0.35
CA LEU A 39 10.14 7.68 -0.73
C LEU A 39 10.33 9.17 -1.02
N ASP A 40 9.24 9.89 -1.27
CA ASP A 40 9.20 11.35 -1.41
C ASP A 40 9.39 12.11 -0.08
N THR A 41 9.53 11.40 1.03
CA THR A 41 9.73 11.97 2.37
C THR A 41 11.08 11.56 2.99
N HIS A 42 11.55 12.34 3.95
CA HIS A 42 12.77 12.00 4.71
C HIS A 42 12.51 11.00 5.86
N TYR A 43 11.30 10.46 5.98
CA TYR A 43 10.92 9.55 7.05
C TYR A 43 11.05 8.07 6.66
N MET A 44 10.90 7.73 5.38
CA MET A 44 10.78 6.37 4.89
C MET A 44 11.89 5.45 5.40
N TYR A 45 13.15 5.87 5.28
CA TYR A 45 14.29 5.04 5.68
C TYR A 45 14.27 4.69 7.17
N ARG A 46 13.81 5.61 8.02
CA ARG A 46 13.67 5.36 9.46
C ARG A 46 12.53 4.40 9.75
N ASP A 47 11.41 4.53 9.05
CA ASP A 47 10.29 3.61 9.21
C ASP A 47 10.75 2.18 8.90
N VAL A 48 11.42 1.95 7.77
CA VAL A 48 11.90 0.62 7.40
C VAL A 48 12.89 0.10 8.44
N VAL A 49 13.91 0.89 8.79
CA VAL A 49 14.94 0.47 9.75
C VAL A 49 14.35 0.18 11.12
N GLU A 50 13.57 1.11 11.68
CA GLU A 50 13.04 0.96 13.05
C GLU A 50 11.98 -0.15 13.14
N LEU A 51 11.09 -0.27 12.17
CA LEU A 51 10.08 -1.33 12.14
C LEU A 51 10.74 -2.70 12.02
N MET A 52 11.66 -2.87 11.06
CA MET A 52 12.32 -4.14 10.81
C MET A 52 13.22 -4.59 11.95
N ILE A 53 14.00 -3.67 12.55
CA ILE A 53 14.89 -3.99 13.69
C ILE A 53 14.08 -4.35 14.93
N GLN A 54 13.00 -3.62 15.21
CA GLN A 54 12.28 -3.76 16.47
C GLN A 54 11.10 -4.73 16.41
N ALA A 55 10.49 -4.94 15.23
CA ALA A 55 9.28 -5.72 15.09
C ALA A 55 9.21 -6.57 13.81
N GLY A 56 10.30 -6.72 13.06
CA GLY A 56 10.31 -7.44 11.78
C GLY A 56 9.80 -8.88 11.87
N GLU A 57 10.02 -9.56 12.99
CA GLU A 57 9.50 -10.91 13.22
C GLU A 57 7.95 -10.99 13.28
N PHE A 58 7.27 -9.87 13.54
CA PHE A 58 5.81 -9.78 13.64
C PHE A 58 5.15 -9.28 12.35
N ILE A 59 5.93 -8.77 11.39
CA ILE A 59 5.44 -8.18 10.14
C ILE A 59 5.37 -9.25 9.06
N ASP A 60 4.25 -9.33 8.35
CA ASP A 60 4.13 -10.19 7.17
C ASP A 60 4.50 -9.41 5.90
N THR A 61 4.01 -8.16 5.75
CA THR A 61 4.31 -7.32 4.59
C THR A 61 4.54 -5.85 4.98
N LEU A 62 5.37 -5.14 4.18
CA LEU A 62 5.46 -3.68 4.19
C LEU A 62 4.74 -3.11 2.98
N LEU A 63 3.83 -2.16 3.21
CA LEU A 63 3.12 -1.45 2.16
C LEU A 63 3.84 -0.14 1.84
N ILE A 64 4.33 -0.04 0.60
CA ILE A 64 5.07 1.10 0.07
C ILE A 64 4.09 2.05 -0.62
N PRO A 65 3.85 3.26 -0.12
CA PRO A 65 2.98 4.22 -0.77
C PRO A 65 3.67 4.94 -1.93
N LYS A 66 2.87 5.49 -2.84
CA LYS A 66 3.29 6.37 -3.95
C LYS A 66 4.36 5.80 -4.86
N VAL A 67 4.39 4.49 -5.03
CA VAL A 67 5.31 3.83 -5.95
C VAL A 67 5.08 4.36 -7.36
N GLY A 68 6.12 4.90 -7.97
CA GLY A 68 6.09 5.48 -9.31
C GLY A 68 6.88 4.68 -10.34
N VAL A 69 7.95 4.03 -9.91
CA VAL A 69 8.86 3.23 -10.74
C VAL A 69 9.33 1.98 -10.00
N ARG A 70 9.85 1.00 -10.73
CA ARG A 70 10.40 -0.23 -10.16
C ARG A 70 11.50 -0.01 -9.13
N ASP A 71 12.29 1.05 -9.30
CA ASP A 71 13.43 1.32 -8.42
C ASP A 71 13.00 1.76 -7.01
N ASP A 72 11.78 2.30 -6.87
CA ASP A 72 11.19 2.59 -5.57
C ASP A 72 11.03 1.32 -4.72
N VAL A 73 10.60 0.23 -5.36
CA VAL A 73 10.45 -1.08 -4.73
C VAL A 73 11.81 -1.70 -4.44
N TYR A 74 12.71 -1.65 -5.43
CA TYR A 74 14.05 -2.22 -5.30
C TYR A 74 14.83 -1.62 -4.13
N MET A 75 14.72 -0.30 -3.93
CA MET A 75 15.34 0.37 -2.78
C MET A 75 14.88 -0.22 -1.44
N VAL A 76 13.57 -0.40 -1.27
CA VAL A 76 13.01 -0.95 -0.02
C VAL A 76 13.39 -2.43 0.13
N ASP A 77 13.37 -3.21 -0.95
CA ASP A 77 13.79 -4.62 -0.95
C ASP A 77 15.24 -4.76 -0.47
N CYS A 78 16.17 -3.95 -1.00
CA CYS A 78 17.57 -3.94 -0.56
C CYS A 78 17.69 -3.69 0.95
N MET A 79 16.98 -2.68 1.48
CA MET A 79 17.00 -2.36 2.91
C MET A 79 16.45 -3.51 3.75
N VAL A 80 15.29 -4.05 3.39
CA VAL A 80 14.65 -5.16 4.09
C VAL A 80 15.57 -6.39 4.09
N THR A 81 16.14 -6.73 2.94
CA THR A 81 17.05 -7.87 2.78
C THR A 81 18.27 -7.76 3.68
N GLN A 82 18.91 -6.57 3.74
CA GLN A 82 20.09 -6.36 4.58
C GLN A 82 19.75 -6.46 6.07
N ILE A 83 18.61 -5.90 6.48
CA ILE A 83 18.18 -5.97 7.89
C ILE A 83 17.79 -7.40 8.29
N GLU A 84 17.10 -8.14 7.41
CA GLU A 84 16.79 -9.55 7.65
C GLU A 84 18.06 -10.39 7.86
N GLN A 85 19.08 -10.16 7.05
CA GLN A 85 20.37 -10.86 7.17
C GLN A 85 21.10 -10.48 8.46
N GLU A 86 21.18 -9.19 8.78
CA GLU A 86 21.84 -8.69 9.98
C GLU A 86 21.14 -9.16 11.27
N ARG A 87 19.81 -9.22 11.24
CA ARG A 87 18.98 -9.62 12.37
C ARG A 87 18.68 -11.11 12.44
N GLU A 88 19.12 -11.88 11.45
CA GLU A 88 18.85 -13.33 11.32
C GLU A 88 17.36 -13.66 11.43
N LEU A 89 16.51 -12.84 10.79
CA LEU A 89 15.06 -13.02 10.83
C LEU A 89 14.69 -14.33 10.13
N LYS A 90 13.85 -15.13 10.77
CA LYS A 90 13.44 -16.46 10.25
C LYS A 90 12.41 -16.36 9.13
N ASN A 91 11.57 -15.33 9.17
CA ASN A 91 10.57 -15.07 8.15
C ASN A 91 11.04 -13.98 7.20
N LYS A 92 10.75 -14.14 5.92
CA LYS A 92 10.92 -13.08 4.94
C LYS A 92 9.71 -12.17 4.96
N VAL A 93 9.95 -10.86 5.05
CA VAL A 93 8.90 -9.86 4.98
C VAL A 93 8.57 -9.58 3.51
N GLY A 94 7.32 -9.74 3.13
CA GLY A 94 6.83 -9.41 1.79
C GLY A 94 6.71 -7.91 1.56
N LEU A 95 6.54 -7.51 0.32
CA LEU A 95 6.28 -6.12 -0.07
C LEU A 95 4.92 -6.01 -0.75
N GLU A 96 4.25 -4.90 -0.51
CA GLU A 96 3.03 -4.50 -1.20
C GLU A 96 3.21 -3.06 -1.72
N CYS A 97 2.65 -2.74 -2.87
CA CYS A 97 2.76 -1.42 -3.47
C CYS A 97 1.40 -0.74 -3.57
N LEU A 98 1.34 0.53 -3.17
CA LEU A 98 0.17 1.36 -3.38
C LEU A 98 0.34 2.15 -4.69
N ILE A 99 -0.43 1.77 -5.71
CA ILE A 99 -0.47 2.42 -7.02
C ILE A 99 -1.47 3.57 -6.94
N GLU A 100 -0.95 4.76 -6.68
CA GLU A 100 -1.76 5.95 -6.37
C GLU A 100 -1.26 7.21 -7.08
N SER A 101 -0.47 7.04 -8.14
CA SER A 101 -0.04 8.13 -9.00
C SER A 101 -0.22 7.77 -10.47
N ALA A 102 -0.35 8.79 -11.33
CA ALA A 102 -0.37 8.59 -12.78
C ALA A 102 0.90 7.87 -13.27
N LEU A 103 2.06 8.24 -12.72
CA LEU A 103 3.34 7.62 -13.06
C LEU A 103 3.36 6.14 -12.67
N GLY A 104 2.92 5.79 -11.44
CA GLY A 104 2.85 4.41 -10.99
C GLY A 104 1.89 3.56 -11.83
N MET A 105 0.76 4.14 -12.25
CA MET A 105 -0.18 3.42 -13.12
C MET A 105 0.37 3.20 -14.54
N VAL A 106 1.15 4.12 -15.07
CA VAL A 106 1.82 3.95 -16.38
C VAL A 106 2.87 2.85 -16.30
N ASN A 107 3.62 2.77 -15.21
CA ASN A 107 4.74 1.83 -15.00
C ASN A 107 4.34 0.56 -14.24
N ILE A 108 3.04 0.28 -14.07
CA ILE A 108 2.54 -0.78 -13.17
C ILE A 108 3.11 -2.17 -13.51
N GLU A 109 3.36 -2.46 -14.78
CA GLU A 109 3.89 -3.75 -15.22
C GLU A 109 5.36 -3.92 -14.83
N ASP A 110 6.17 -2.86 -14.94
CA ASP A 110 7.57 -2.85 -14.49
C ASP A 110 7.65 -2.93 -12.96
N ILE A 111 6.74 -2.25 -12.27
CA ILE A 111 6.62 -2.32 -10.81
C ILE A 111 6.27 -3.74 -10.38
N ALA A 112 5.34 -4.41 -11.05
CA ALA A 112 4.90 -5.76 -10.71
C ALA A 112 6.02 -6.82 -10.81
N GLN A 113 7.08 -6.53 -11.55
CA GLN A 113 8.24 -7.41 -11.75
C GLN A 113 9.49 -6.97 -10.98
N SER A 114 9.36 -5.99 -10.09
CA SER A 114 10.52 -5.31 -9.48
C SER A 114 11.20 -6.10 -8.37
N SER A 115 10.50 -7.04 -7.73
CA SER A 115 11.01 -7.82 -6.60
C SER A 115 10.24 -9.13 -6.46
N ASP A 116 10.96 -10.20 -6.13
CA ASP A 116 10.37 -11.50 -5.78
C ASP A 116 9.64 -11.48 -4.42
N ARG A 117 9.78 -10.38 -3.66
CA ARG A 117 9.05 -10.14 -2.41
C ARG A 117 7.68 -9.54 -2.62
N LEU A 118 7.40 -9.04 -3.82
CA LEU A 118 6.15 -8.34 -4.09
C LEU A 118 4.98 -9.32 -4.07
N GLU A 119 3.97 -9.02 -3.26
CA GLU A 119 2.80 -9.89 -3.06
C GLU A 119 1.48 -9.28 -3.56
N ALA A 120 1.36 -7.96 -3.51
CA ALA A 120 0.11 -7.28 -3.85
C ALA A 120 0.33 -5.89 -4.42
N LEU A 121 -0.62 -5.46 -5.27
CA LEU A 121 -0.78 -4.06 -5.67
C LEU A 121 -2.13 -3.55 -5.18
N HIS A 122 -2.11 -2.40 -4.53
CA HIS A 122 -3.29 -1.72 -3.99
C HIS A 122 -3.65 -0.53 -4.88
N PHE A 123 -4.92 -0.28 -5.09
CA PHE A 123 -5.39 0.90 -5.81
C PHE A 123 -5.61 2.08 -4.85
N GLY A 124 -4.74 3.06 -4.87
CA GLY A 124 -4.85 4.25 -4.02
C GLY A 124 -5.71 5.34 -4.64
N VAL A 125 -7.02 5.13 -4.71
CA VAL A 125 -7.97 5.93 -5.49
C VAL A 125 -7.95 7.43 -5.19
N ALA A 126 -7.71 7.84 -3.94
CA ALA A 126 -7.73 9.26 -3.54
C ALA A 126 -6.54 10.03 -4.13
N ASP A 127 -5.33 9.56 -3.89
CA ASP A 127 -4.11 10.18 -4.42
C ASP A 127 -4.00 9.99 -5.94
N TYR A 128 -4.49 8.86 -6.47
CA TYR A 128 -4.58 8.64 -7.91
C TYR A 128 -5.47 9.70 -8.58
N ALA A 129 -6.65 9.97 -8.01
CA ALA A 129 -7.53 11.03 -8.50
C ALA A 129 -6.85 12.40 -8.48
N ALA A 130 -6.15 12.72 -7.39
CA ALA A 130 -5.40 13.98 -7.26
C ALA A 130 -4.27 14.06 -8.30
N SER A 131 -3.53 12.98 -8.51
CA SER A 131 -2.46 12.88 -9.51
C SER A 131 -2.98 13.09 -10.94
N LEU A 132 -4.18 12.57 -11.25
CA LEU A 132 -4.86 12.78 -12.55
C LEU A 132 -5.55 14.14 -12.64
N ARG A 133 -5.65 14.92 -11.55
CA ARG A 133 -6.50 16.12 -11.43
C ARG A 133 -7.97 15.81 -11.73
N ALA A 134 -8.40 14.59 -11.42
CA ALA A 134 -9.79 14.16 -11.61
C ALA A 134 -10.69 14.74 -10.53
N ARG A 135 -11.94 15.02 -10.89
CA ARG A 135 -12.95 15.46 -9.93
C ARG A 135 -13.53 14.26 -9.19
N THR A 136 -13.40 14.26 -7.86
CA THR A 136 -13.99 13.25 -6.99
C THR A 136 -15.09 13.88 -6.14
N VAL A 137 -16.19 13.16 -5.96
CA VAL A 137 -17.27 13.54 -5.04
C VAL A 137 -17.08 12.81 -3.71
N VAL A 138 -16.83 11.51 -3.78
CA VAL A 138 -16.53 10.64 -2.64
C VAL A 138 -15.32 9.78 -2.98
N ILE A 139 -14.40 9.57 -2.04
CA ILE A 139 -13.25 8.67 -2.23
C ILE A 139 -13.79 7.26 -2.54
N GLY A 140 -13.38 6.69 -3.68
CA GLY A 140 -13.85 5.37 -4.14
C GLY A 140 -15.26 5.34 -4.72
N GLY A 141 -16.00 6.44 -4.61
CA GLY A 141 -17.31 6.61 -5.26
C GLY A 141 -17.22 7.01 -6.72
N LEU A 142 -18.35 6.92 -7.42
CA LEU A 142 -18.46 7.37 -8.81
C LEU A 142 -18.85 8.85 -8.89
N ASN A 143 -18.32 9.54 -9.89
CA ASN A 143 -18.74 10.89 -10.21
C ASN A 143 -19.99 10.79 -11.11
N PRO A 144 -21.15 11.35 -10.69
CA PRO A 144 -22.39 11.27 -11.46
C PRO A 144 -22.33 12.01 -12.81
N ASP A 145 -21.39 12.96 -12.95
CA ASP A 145 -21.21 13.71 -14.21
C ASP A 145 -20.37 12.92 -15.25
N TYR A 146 -19.78 11.78 -14.85
CA TYR A 146 -19.01 10.93 -15.75
C TYR A 146 -19.85 9.73 -16.20
N PRO A 147 -20.00 9.47 -17.52
CA PRO A 147 -20.80 8.37 -18.02
C PRO A 147 -20.09 7.03 -17.79
N GLY A 148 -20.39 6.38 -16.68
CA GLY A 148 -19.81 5.09 -16.31
C GLY A 148 -18.95 5.14 -15.06
N ASP A 149 -17.90 4.31 -15.01
CA ASP A 149 -16.95 4.22 -13.90
C ASP A 149 -15.62 4.83 -14.31
N GLN A 150 -15.30 6.00 -13.74
CA GLN A 150 -14.04 6.70 -14.04
C GLN A 150 -12.80 5.94 -13.53
N TRP A 151 -12.95 4.99 -12.63
CA TRP A 151 -11.87 4.19 -12.08
C TRP A 151 -11.63 2.87 -12.82
N HIS A 152 -12.59 2.49 -13.68
CA HIS A 152 -12.59 1.19 -14.35
C HIS A 152 -11.27 0.89 -15.07
N HIS A 153 -10.72 1.85 -15.83
CA HIS A 153 -9.45 1.64 -16.55
C HIS A 153 -8.29 1.32 -15.61
N GLY A 154 -8.11 2.12 -14.55
CA GLY A 154 -7.04 1.90 -13.57
C GLY A 154 -7.19 0.58 -12.83
N LEU A 155 -8.39 0.28 -12.34
CA LEU A 155 -8.69 -0.97 -11.65
C LEU A 155 -8.50 -2.19 -12.55
N SER A 156 -9.01 -2.16 -13.79
CA SER A 156 -8.88 -3.27 -14.75
C SER A 156 -7.40 -3.50 -15.13
N LYS A 157 -6.63 -2.43 -15.35
CA LYS A 157 -5.19 -2.54 -15.60
C LYS A 157 -4.45 -3.14 -14.41
N LEU A 158 -4.75 -2.69 -13.18
CA LEU A 158 -4.16 -3.25 -11.96
C LEU A 158 -4.48 -4.74 -11.81
N VAL A 159 -5.75 -5.14 -12.00
CA VAL A 159 -6.15 -6.55 -11.93
C VAL A 159 -5.42 -7.39 -12.96
N ALA A 160 -5.41 -6.95 -14.23
CA ALA A 160 -4.75 -7.69 -15.31
C ALA A 160 -3.24 -7.87 -15.02
N THR A 161 -2.57 -6.81 -14.55
CA THR A 161 -1.16 -6.85 -14.17
C THR A 161 -0.93 -7.81 -13.00
N CYS A 162 -1.71 -7.69 -11.93
CA CYS A 162 -1.58 -8.59 -10.79
C CYS A 162 -1.74 -10.06 -11.19
N ARG A 163 -2.75 -10.38 -12.00
CA ARG A 163 -2.98 -11.76 -12.44
C ARG A 163 -1.88 -12.29 -13.35
N ALA A 164 -1.31 -11.43 -14.22
CA ALA A 164 -0.20 -11.80 -15.10
C ALA A 164 1.07 -12.16 -14.32
N TYR A 165 1.33 -11.48 -13.20
CA TYR A 165 2.55 -11.65 -12.40
C TYR A 165 2.34 -12.38 -11.07
N GLY A 166 1.18 -13.00 -10.85
CA GLY A 166 0.90 -13.81 -9.65
C GLY A 166 0.69 -12.99 -8.38
N LEU A 167 0.38 -11.70 -8.50
CA LEU A 167 0.13 -10.81 -7.39
C LEU A 167 -1.36 -10.75 -7.00
N ARG A 168 -1.64 -10.28 -5.79
CA ARG A 168 -3.00 -10.02 -5.33
C ARG A 168 -3.42 -8.58 -5.71
N PRO A 169 -4.52 -8.37 -6.44
CA PRO A 169 -5.11 -7.04 -6.62
C PRO A 169 -5.94 -6.68 -5.39
N ILE A 170 -5.76 -5.46 -4.88
CA ILE A 170 -6.49 -4.95 -3.71
C ILE A 170 -7.13 -3.62 -4.10
N ASP A 171 -8.45 -3.50 -3.89
CA ASP A 171 -9.20 -2.27 -4.15
C ASP A 171 -8.85 -1.16 -3.17
N GLY A 172 -9.22 0.06 -3.54
CA GLY A 172 -9.05 1.24 -2.70
C GLY A 172 -10.13 1.39 -1.62
N PRO A 173 -9.98 2.38 -0.74
CA PRO A 173 -10.96 2.68 0.28
C PRO A 173 -12.23 3.31 -0.31
N PHE A 174 -13.37 3.08 0.37
CA PHE A 174 -14.61 3.81 0.17
C PHE A 174 -14.78 4.83 1.32
N GLY A 175 -14.85 6.12 1.00
CA GLY A 175 -14.72 7.19 1.99
C GLY A 175 -16.01 7.58 2.71
N ASP A 176 -17.19 7.26 2.18
CA ASP A 176 -18.44 7.56 2.86
C ASP A 176 -18.85 6.45 3.81
N ILE A 177 -18.43 6.59 5.08
CA ILE A 177 -18.76 5.63 6.15
C ILE A 177 -20.24 5.59 6.51
N LYS A 178 -21.05 6.56 6.02
CA LYS A 178 -22.50 6.62 6.27
C LYS A 178 -23.32 6.01 5.14
N ASP A 179 -22.67 5.60 4.05
CA ASP A 179 -23.31 4.97 2.89
C ASP A 179 -22.88 3.50 2.72
N PRO A 180 -23.41 2.58 3.53
CA PRO A 180 -23.09 1.16 3.42
C PRO A 180 -23.55 0.55 2.09
N ASP A 181 -24.64 1.04 1.49
CA ASP A 181 -25.11 0.55 0.20
C ASP A 181 -24.17 0.95 -0.94
N GLY A 182 -23.64 2.17 -0.91
CA GLY A 182 -22.59 2.62 -1.83
C GLY A 182 -21.32 1.80 -1.71
N TYR A 183 -20.89 1.50 -0.47
CA TYR A 183 -19.77 0.60 -0.22
C TYR A 183 -19.98 -0.80 -0.82
N ILE A 184 -21.16 -1.41 -0.57
CA ILE A 184 -21.51 -2.73 -1.13
C ILE A 184 -21.50 -2.70 -2.67
N LYS A 185 -22.04 -1.64 -3.28
CA LYS A 185 -22.01 -1.48 -4.74
C LYS A 185 -20.56 -1.35 -5.26
N ALA A 186 -19.69 -0.59 -4.57
CA ALA A 186 -18.29 -0.47 -4.93
C ALA A 186 -17.58 -1.82 -4.85
N ALA A 187 -17.73 -2.56 -3.75
CA ALA A 187 -17.15 -3.89 -3.58
C ALA A 187 -17.63 -4.89 -4.65
N LYS A 188 -18.92 -4.87 -5.01
CA LYS A 188 -19.45 -5.71 -6.10
C LYS A 188 -18.86 -5.36 -7.47
N ARG A 189 -18.60 -4.08 -7.74
CA ARG A 189 -17.91 -3.68 -8.98
C ARG A 189 -16.47 -4.19 -9.01
N GLY A 190 -15.72 -4.05 -7.92
CA GLY A 190 -14.38 -4.59 -7.80
C GLY A 190 -14.35 -6.10 -8.03
N ALA A 191 -15.22 -6.83 -7.33
CA ALA A 191 -15.35 -8.29 -7.51
C ALA A 191 -15.70 -8.70 -8.95
N ALA A 192 -16.52 -7.91 -9.67
CA ALA A 192 -16.91 -8.21 -11.05
C ALA A 192 -15.75 -8.11 -12.05
N ILE A 193 -14.68 -7.38 -11.72
CA ILE A 193 -13.47 -7.26 -12.56
C ILE A 193 -12.30 -8.09 -12.05
N GLY A 194 -12.45 -8.82 -10.93
CA GLY A 194 -11.48 -9.78 -10.47
C GLY A 194 -10.66 -9.39 -9.22
N ILE A 195 -11.14 -8.38 -8.46
CA ILE A 195 -10.58 -8.05 -7.14
C ILE A 195 -11.13 -8.98 -6.07
#